data_2acae4d5cd8b790dba4940e6743de7df
#
_entry.id   2acae4d5cd8b790dba4940e6743de7df
#
_cell.length_a   1.000
_cell.length_b   1.000
_cell.length_c   1.000
_cell.angle_alpha   90.00
_cell.angle_beta   90.00
_cell.angle_gamma   90.00
#
_symmetry.space_group_name_H-M   'P 1'
#
loop_
_entity.id
_entity.type
_entity.pdbx_description
1 polymer ?
#
loop_
_entity_poly.entity_id
_entity_poly.type
_entity_poly.pdbx_seq_one_letter_code
_entity_poly.pdbx_strand_id
1 'polypeptide(L)'
;MIFDLDGTLTDSARGIVSSFRHALNHIGAPVPEGDLATHIVGPPMHETLRAMGLGESAEEAIVAYRADYSARGWAMNSLFDGIGPLLADLRTAGVRLAVATSKAEPTARRILRHFGIEQHFEVIAGASTDGSRGSKVDVLAHALAQLRPLPERLVMVSDRSHDVDGAAAHGIDTVVVGWGYGRADFIDKTSTTVVTHAATIDELREALGV
;
A
#
# COMPACT_ATOMS: atom_id res chain seq x y z
N MET A 1 1.89 -10.61 -11.37
CA MET A 1 2.56 -9.79 -10.33
C MET A 1 1.51 -9.06 -9.51
N ILE A 2 1.77 -8.84 -8.23
CA ILE A 2 0.87 -8.14 -7.31
C ILE A 2 1.63 -6.94 -6.75
N PHE A 3 1.06 -5.75 -6.82
CA PHE A 3 1.65 -4.51 -6.30
C PHE A 3 0.89 -4.02 -5.08
N ASP A 4 1.60 -3.50 -4.07
CA ASP A 4 0.98 -2.58 -3.12
C ASP A 4 0.76 -1.22 -3.78
N LEU A 5 0.06 -0.31 -3.11
CA LEU A 5 -0.29 1.01 -3.62
C LEU A 5 0.54 2.12 -2.96
N ASP A 6 0.34 2.31 -1.66
CA ASP A 6 0.95 3.44 -0.91
C ASP A 6 2.43 3.17 -0.62
N GLY A 7 3.34 4.00 -1.12
CA GLY A 7 4.79 3.78 -1.00
C GLY A 7 5.40 2.89 -2.08
N THR A 8 4.57 2.28 -2.91
CA THR A 8 5.00 1.38 -4.00
C THR A 8 4.67 1.96 -5.37
N LEU A 9 3.40 2.12 -5.68
CA LEU A 9 2.93 2.75 -6.91
C LEU A 9 2.79 4.27 -6.75
N THR A 10 2.37 4.74 -5.57
CA THR A 10 2.06 6.14 -5.32
C THR A 10 2.75 6.71 -4.08
N ASP A 11 3.18 7.98 -4.18
CA ASP A 11 3.60 8.81 -3.05
C ASP A 11 2.38 9.48 -2.43
N SER A 12 1.79 8.82 -1.44
CA SER A 12 0.56 9.23 -0.75
C SER A 12 0.81 9.92 0.59
N ALA A 13 2.07 10.08 1.02
CA ALA A 13 2.42 10.59 2.34
C ALA A 13 1.76 11.94 2.63
N ARG A 14 1.81 12.87 1.69
CA ARG A 14 1.25 14.22 1.87
C ARG A 14 -0.22 14.19 2.26
N GLY A 15 -1.03 13.36 1.59
CA GLY A 15 -2.45 13.25 1.85
C GLY A 15 -2.75 12.54 3.17
N ILE A 16 -2.06 11.42 3.43
CA ILE A 16 -2.23 10.63 4.65
C ILE A 16 -1.83 11.45 5.88
N VAL A 17 -0.65 12.07 5.88
CA VAL A 17 -0.15 12.91 6.98
C VAL A 17 -1.05 14.13 7.21
N SER A 18 -1.53 14.78 6.14
CA SER A 18 -2.46 15.91 6.25
C SER A 18 -3.76 15.52 6.95
N SER A 19 -4.37 14.39 6.54
CA SER A 19 -5.62 13.91 7.12
C SER A 19 -5.44 13.36 8.53
N PHE A 20 -4.29 12.75 8.82
CA PHE A 20 -3.92 12.31 10.16
C PHE A 20 -3.81 13.50 11.14
N ARG A 21 -3.10 14.56 10.74
CA ARG A 21 -3.02 15.81 11.53
C ARG A 21 -4.39 16.45 11.73
N HIS A 22 -5.23 16.45 10.70
CA HIS A 22 -6.61 16.91 10.81
C HIS A 22 -7.39 16.15 11.87
N ALA A 23 -7.29 14.81 11.86
CA ALA A 23 -8.00 13.96 12.82
C ALA A 23 -7.56 14.21 14.27
N LEU A 24 -6.25 14.32 14.52
CA LEU A 24 -5.76 14.62 15.88
C LEU A 24 -6.17 16.01 16.35
N ASN A 25 -6.07 17.02 15.49
CA ASN A 25 -6.52 18.38 15.83
C ASN A 25 -8.03 18.44 16.10
N HIS A 26 -8.83 17.63 15.38
CA HIS A 26 -10.29 17.55 15.58
C HIS A 26 -10.65 17.12 17.00
N ILE A 27 -9.92 16.15 17.56
CA ILE A 27 -10.13 15.66 18.93
C ILE A 27 -9.27 16.37 19.99
N GLY A 28 -8.53 17.43 19.61
CA GLY A 28 -7.64 18.17 20.51
C GLY A 28 -6.41 17.38 21.00
N ALA A 29 -6.06 16.30 20.34
CA ALA A 29 -4.88 15.52 20.69
C ALA A 29 -3.59 16.11 20.10
N PRO A 30 -2.43 15.95 20.79
CA PRO A 30 -1.16 16.43 20.27
C PRO A 30 -0.75 15.64 19.02
N VAL A 31 -0.25 16.37 18.02
CA VAL A 31 0.32 15.75 16.81
C VAL A 31 1.77 15.38 17.12
N PRO A 32 2.17 14.10 16.91
CA PRO A 32 3.56 13.69 17.10
C PRO A 32 4.51 14.49 16.20
N GLU A 33 5.70 14.78 16.71
CA GLU A 33 6.79 15.43 15.97
C GLU A 33 7.57 14.40 15.12
N GLY A 34 8.36 14.91 14.15
CA GLY A 34 9.24 14.11 13.31
C GLY A 34 8.63 13.64 12.00
N ASP A 35 9.25 12.64 11.39
CA ASP A 35 8.80 12.05 10.12
C ASP A 35 7.62 11.10 10.35
N LEU A 36 6.42 11.66 10.24
CA LEU A 36 5.19 10.87 10.37
C LEU A 36 5.01 9.87 9.22
N ALA A 37 5.48 10.19 8.02
CA ALA A 37 5.23 9.34 6.85
C ALA A 37 5.75 7.91 7.05
N THR A 38 6.97 7.78 7.56
CA THR A 38 7.61 6.48 7.85
C THR A 38 6.78 5.61 8.80
N HIS A 39 6.05 6.24 9.74
CA HIS A 39 5.33 5.51 10.79
C HIS A 39 3.86 5.23 10.45
N ILE A 40 3.21 6.11 9.66
CA ILE A 40 1.76 6.02 9.47
C ILE A 40 1.32 5.66 8.06
N VAL A 41 2.23 5.69 7.07
CA VAL A 41 1.90 5.26 5.69
C VAL A 41 2.16 3.78 5.54
N GLY A 42 1.17 3.04 5.05
CA GLY A 42 1.20 1.59 4.88
C GLY A 42 0.28 0.85 5.86
N PRO A 43 0.49 0.93 7.19
CA PRO A 43 -0.42 0.31 8.15
C PRO A 43 -1.85 0.83 8.05
N PRO A 44 -2.86 0.02 8.41
CA PRO A 44 -4.25 0.48 8.48
C PRO A 44 -4.38 1.63 9.49
N MET A 45 -4.88 2.79 9.05
CA MET A 45 -4.94 4.01 9.87
C MET A 45 -5.74 3.84 11.17
N HIS A 46 -6.76 3.00 11.16
CA HIS A 46 -7.54 2.73 12.38
C HIS A 46 -6.74 1.99 13.45
N GLU A 47 -5.80 1.13 13.05
CA GLU A 47 -4.87 0.46 13.98
C GLU A 47 -3.86 1.47 14.52
N THR A 48 -3.31 2.31 13.65
CA THR A 48 -2.39 3.38 14.04
C THR A 48 -3.01 4.31 15.08
N LEU A 49 -4.23 4.82 14.84
CA LEU A 49 -4.91 5.73 15.76
C LEU A 49 -5.29 5.05 17.08
N ARG A 50 -5.71 3.77 17.06
CA ARG A 50 -5.99 3.02 18.30
C ARG A 50 -4.73 2.78 19.12
N ALA A 51 -3.59 2.51 18.47
CA ALA A 51 -2.32 2.29 19.14
C ALA A 51 -1.73 3.55 19.81
N MET A 52 -2.24 4.74 19.48
CA MET A 52 -1.77 6.00 20.07
C MET A 52 -2.24 6.25 21.52
N GLY A 53 -3.07 5.39 22.10
CA GLY A 53 -3.55 5.57 23.47
C GLY A 53 -4.57 6.70 23.62
N LEU A 54 -5.34 7.00 22.56
CA LEU A 54 -6.34 8.09 22.53
C LEU A 54 -7.62 7.77 23.33
N GLY A 55 -7.69 6.58 23.95
CA GLY A 55 -8.86 6.17 24.73
C GLY A 55 -10.14 6.16 23.88
N GLU A 56 -11.22 6.72 24.46
CA GLU A 56 -12.52 6.79 23.78
C GLU A 56 -12.53 7.68 22.54
N SER A 57 -11.61 8.65 22.46
CA SER A 57 -11.50 9.56 21.30
C SER A 57 -10.90 8.89 20.04
N ALA A 58 -10.38 7.67 20.14
CA ALA A 58 -9.78 6.99 18.97
C ALA A 58 -10.78 6.78 17.82
N GLU A 59 -12.02 6.41 18.13
CA GLU A 59 -13.05 6.18 17.10
C GLU A 59 -13.48 7.50 16.44
N GLU A 60 -13.56 8.60 17.21
CA GLU A 60 -13.84 9.93 16.67
C GLU A 60 -12.71 10.38 15.73
N ALA A 61 -11.44 10.17 16.11
CA ALA A 61 -10.29 10.45 15.26
C ALA A 61 -10.31 9.64 13.96
N ILE A 62 -10.68 8.35 14.02
CA ILE A 62 -10.82 7.49 12.83
C ILE A 62 -11.89 8.03 11.88
N VAL A 63 -13.04 8.45 12.41
CA VAL A 63 -14.11 9.05 11.62
C VAL A 63 -13.65 10.35 10.97
N ALA A 64 -13.02 11.25 11.73
CA ALA A 64 -12.48 12.51 11.23
C ALA A 64 -11.41 12.30 10.16
N TYR A 65 -10.48 11.34 10.36
CA TYR A 65 -9.50 10.95 9.35
C TYR A 65 -10.16 10.50 8.05
N ARG A 66 -11.10 9.56 8.13
CA ARG A 66 -11.78 9.01 6.95
C ARG A 66 -12.55 10.08 6.18
N ALA A 67 -13.24 10.97 6.88
CA ALA A 67 -13.99 12.07 6.28
C ALA A 67 -13.06 13.01 5.51
N ASP A 68 -11.97 13.48 6.15
CA ASP A 68 -11.01 14.37 5.53
C ASP A 68 -10.24 13.71 4.39
N TYR A 69 -9.76 12.48 4.58
CA TYR A 69 -9.04 11.75 3.55
C TYR A 69 -9.92 11.50 2.32
N SER A 70 -11.18 11.11 2.51
CA SER A 70 -12.14 10.91 1.42
C SER A 70 -12.49 12.20 0.68
N ALA A 71 -12.54 13.33 1.39
CA ALA A 71 -12.88 14.62 0.80
C ALA A 71 -11.71 15.22 0.00
N ARG A 72 -10.49 15.21 0.55
CA ARG A 72 -9.34 15.92 -0.02
C ARG A 72 -8.02 15.15 0.00
N GLY A 73 -7.72 14.39 1.08
CA GLY A 73 -6.41 13.76 1.28
C GLY A 73 -6.04 12.78 0.16
N TRP A 74 -7.00 12.01 -0.35
CA TRP A 74 -6.77 11.04 -1.43
C TRP A 74 -6.19 11.66 -2.70
N ALA A 75 -6.49 12.93 -2.98
CA ALA A 75 -6.03 13.65 -4.17
C ALA A 75 -4.65 14.32 -3.96
N MET A 76 -4.18 14.39 -2.71
CA MET A 76 -2.85 14.89 -2.36
C MET A 76 -1.81 13.76 -2.51
N ASN A 77 -1.69 13.25 -3.71
CA ASN A 77 -0.98 12.03 -4.06
C ASN A 77 -0.33 12.19 -5.44
N SER A 78 0.71 11.43 -5.74
CA SER A 78 1.36 11.37 -7.06
C SER A 78 1.82 9.95 -7.37
N LEU A 79 1.98 9.61 -8.64
CA LEU A 79 2.71 8.39 -9.00
C LEU A 79 4.21 8.60 -8.72
N PHE A 80 4.89 7.54 -8.32
CA PHE A 80 6.35 7.54 -8.40
C PHE A 80 6.81 7.57 -9.86
N ASP A 81 7.90 8.27 -10.11
CA ASP A 81 8.45 8.42 -11.45
C ASP A 81 8.76 7.04 -12.07
N GLY A 82 8.36 6.85 -13.33
CA GLY A 82 8.59 5.61 -14.08
C GLY A 82 7.54 4.49 -13.85
N ILE A 83 6.63 4.61 -12.89
CA ILE A 83 5.60 3.57 -12.63
C ILE A 83 4.68 3.38 -13.84
N GLY A 84 4.17 4.45 -14.45
CA GLY A 84 3.30 4.33 -15.62
C GLY A 84 3.93 3.54 -16.77
N PRO A 85 5.13 3.93 -17.26
CA PRO A 85 5.88 3.15 -18.23
C PRO A 85 6.16 1.71 -17.82
N LEU A 86 6.57 1.44 -16.58
CA LEU A 86 6.79 0.08 -16.07
C LEU A 86 5.55 -0.80 -16.22
N LEU A 87 4.37 -0.30 -15.79
CA LEU A 87 3.12 -1.06 -15.89
C LEU A 87 2.74 -1.35 -17.35
N ALA A 88 2.97 -0.39 -18.26
CA ALA A 88 2.72 -0.57 -19.68
C ALA A 88 3.63 -1.65 -20.30
N ASP A 89 4.91 -1.64 -19.95
CA ASP A 89 5.89 -2.60 -20.44
C ASP A 89 5.60 -4.02 -19.93
N LEU A 90 5.28 -4.16 -18.62
CA LEU A 90 4.85 -5.43 -18.04
C LEU A 90 3.61 -6.01 -18.74
N ARG A 91 2.62 -5.16 -19.05
CA ARG A 91 1.42 -5.57 -19.79
C ARG A 91 1.76 -6.01 -21.22
N THR A 92 2.67 -5.28 -21.88
CA THR A 92 3.14 -5.63 -23.24
C THR A 92 3.89 -6.96 -23.23
N ALA A 93 4.63 -7.25 -22.18
CA ALA A 93 5.29 -8.55 -21.96
C ALA A 93 4.30 -9.68 -21.55
N GLY A 94 2.99 -9.43 -21.53
CA GLY A 94 1.96 -10.41 -21.20
C GLY A 94 1.83 -10.72 -19.70
N VAL A 95 2.42 -9.91 -18.84
CA VAL A 95 2.34 -10.11 -17.38
C VAL A 95 0.97 -9.71 -16.86
N ARG A 96 0.33 -10.61 -16.11
CA ARG A 96 -0.91 -10.33 -15.39
C ARG A 96 -0.61 -9.51 -14.14
N LEU A 97 -1.27 -8.36 -13.99
CA LEU A 97 -1.04 -7.42 -12.90
C LEU A 97 -2.24 -7.35 -11.97
N ALA A 98 -1.97 -7.25 -10.68
CA ALA A 98 -2.98 -7.01 -9.65
C ALA A 98 -2.47 -6.00 -8.62
N VAL A 99 -3.41 -5.39 -7.90
CA VAL A 99 -3.12 -4.59 -6.70
C VAL A 99 -3.67 -5.31 -5.49
N ALA A 100 -2.88 -5.36 -4.41
CA ALA A 100 -3.31 -5.82 -3.09
C ALA A 100 -2.81 -4.81 -2.04
N THR A 101 -3.72 -4.00 -1.48
CA THR A 101 -3.38 -2.88 -0.61
C THR A 101 -4.19 -2.86 0.69
N SER A 102 -3.56 -2.40 1.78
CA SER A 102 -4.26 -2.14 3.06
C SER A 102 -5.21 -0.93 3.01
N LYS A 103 -5.15 -0.16 1.93
CA LYS A 103 -6.11 0.92 1.68
C LYS A 103 -7.50 0.36 1.35
N ALA A 104 -8.56 1.06 1.79
CA ALA A 104 -9.94 0.69 1.43
C ALA A 104 -10.10 0.59 -0.10
N GLU A 105 -10.63 -0.53 -0.59
CA GLU A 105 -10.71 -0.84 -2.03
C GLU A 105 -11.36 0.25 -2.88
N PRO A 106 -12.50 0.87 -2.47
CA PRO A 106 -13.09 1.96 -3.26
C PRO A 106 -12.15 3.16 -3.42
N THR A 107 -11.36 3.45 -2.38
CA THR A 107 -10.38 4.55 -2.42
C THR A 107 -9.19 4.19 -3.30
N ALA A 108 -8.68 2.96 -3.22
CA ALA A 108 -7.61 2.46 -4.08
C ALA A 108 -8.01 2.56 -5.56
N ARG A 109 -9.21 2.08 -5.93
CA ARG A 109 -9.74 2.20 -7.30
C ARG A 109 -9.86 3.65 -7.75
N ARG A 110 -10.34 4.55 -6.86
CA ARG A 110 -10.44 5.99 -7.16
C ARG A 110 -9.08 6.60 -7.50
N ILE A 111 -8.02 6.25 -6.73
CA ILE A 111 -6.65 6.73 -6.94
C ILE A 111 -6.09 6.18 -8.26
N LEU A 112 -6.19 4.87 -8.50
CA LEU A 112 -5.70 4.24 -9.72
C LEU A 112 -6.37 4.80 -10.98
N ARG A 113 -7.68 5.08 -10.90
CA ARG A 113 -8.44 5.73 -11.99
C ARG A 113 -8.01 7.18 -12.20
N HIS A 114 -7.77 7.94 -11.13
CA HIS A 114 -7.30 9.31 -11.19
C HIS A 114 -5.96 9.43 -11.94
N PHE A 115 -5.07 8.47 -11.73
CA PHE A 115 -3.78 8.44 -12.43
C PHE A 115 -3.82 7.74 -13.81
N GLY A 116 -4.99 7.25 -14.23
CA GLY A 116 -5.14 6.60 -15.53
C GLY A 116 -4.37 5.27 -15.62
N ILE A 117 -4.18 4.56 -14.51
CA ILE A 117 -3.46 3.27 -14.48
C ILE A 117 -4.35 2.08 -14.05
N GLU A 118 -5.62 2.30 -13.71
CA GLU A 118 -6.56 1.24 -13.30
C GLU A 118 -6.64 0.11 -14.35
N GLN A 119 -6.62 0.46 -15.64
CA GLN A 119 -6.74 -0.49 -16.75
C GLN A 119 -5.57 -1.46 -16.90
N HIS A 120 -4.44 -1.21 -16.23
CA HIS A 120 -3.32 -2.15 -16.25
C HIS A 120 -3.57 -3.37 -15.34
N PHE A 121 -4.46 -3.26 -14.38
CA PHE A 121 -4.69 -4.30 -13.37
C PHE A 121 -5.92 -5.12 -13.67
N GLU A 122 -5.75 -6.45 -13.65
CA GLU A 122 -6.85 -7.41 -13.78
C GLU A 122 -7.68 -7.49 -12.50
N VAL A 123 -7.01 -7.39 -11.35
CA VAL A 123 -7.62 -7.41 -10.02
C VAL A 123 -7.10 -6.24 -9.19
N ILE A 124 -8.02 -5.58 -8.52
CA ILE A 124 -7.71 -4.56 -7.51
C ILE A 124 -8.40 -4.99 -6.22
N ALA A 125 -7.62 -5.43 -5.25
CA ALA A 125 -8.06 -5.84 -3.94
C ALA A 125 -7.54 -4.85 -2.88
N GLY A 126 -8.43 -4.40 -2.03
CA GLY A 126 -8.11 -3.53 -0.91
C GLY A 126 -8.81 -3.98 0.37
N ALA A 127 -8.56 -3.31 1.48
CA ALA A 127 -9.30 -3.54 2.71
C ALA A 127 -10.80 -3.32 2.48
N SER A 128 -11.64 -4.14 3.11
CA SER A 128 -13.09 -3.94 3.07
C SER A 128 -13.52 -2.80 3.99
N THR A 129 -14.61 -2.14 3.64
CA THR A 129 -15.15 -1.03 4.44
C THR A 129 -15.84 -1.48 5.72
N ASP A 130 -16.30 -2.74 5.74
CA ASP A 130 -16.96 -3.39 6.88
C ASP A 130 -15.97 -4.07 7.86
N GLY A 131 -14.66 -4.05 7.53
CA GLY A 131 -13.62 -4.66 8.36
C GLY A 131 -13.46 -6.17 8.22
N SER A 132 -14.26 -6.84 7.40
CA SER A 132 -14.17 -8.31 7.20
C SER A 132 -12.88 -8.73 6.49
N ARG A 133 -12.21 -7.81 5.82
CA ARG A 133 -10.93 -7.98 5.11
C ARG A 133 -10.01 -6.83 5.52
N GLY A 134 -9.34 -6.96 6.66
CA GLY A 134 -8.51 -5.90 7.24
C GLY A 134 -7.01 -6.15 7.13
N SER A 135 -6.57 -7.40 7.24
CA SER A 135 -5.14 -7.74 7.18
C SER A 135 -4.63 -7.88 5.75
N LYS A 136 -3.30 -7.73 5.56
CA LYS A 136 -2.69 -7.97 4.24
C LYS A 136 -2.89 -9.43 3.78
N VAL A 137 -2.90 -10.39 4.70
CA VAL A 137 -3.18 -11.80 4.40
C VAL A 137 -4.57 -11.96 3.79
N ASP A 138 -5.61 -11.34 4.39
CA ASP A 138 -6.99 -11.43 3.88
C ASP A 138 -7.14 -10.73 2.52
N VAL A 139 -6.49 -9.58 2.34
CA VAL A 139 -6.49 -8.84 1.07
C VAL A 139 -5.85 -9.67 -0.03
N LEU A 140 -4.72 -10.30 0.25
CA LEU A 140 -4.04 -11.19 -0.70
C LEU A 140 -4.88 -12.43 -1.00
N ALA A 141 -5.48 -13.08 -0.01
CA ALA A 141 -6.40 -14.19 -0.23
C ALA A 141 -7.52 -13.82 -1.19
N HIS A 142 -8.10 -12.62 -1.00
CA HIS A 142 -9.16 -12.09 -1.88
C HIS A 142 -8.66 -11.81 -3.30
N ALA A 143 -7.46 -11.21 -3.45
CA ALA A 143 -6.84 -10.98 -4.76
C ALA A 143 -6.59 -12.30 -5.51
N LEU A 144 -6.01 -13.30 -4.82
CA LEU A 144 -5.70 -14.61 -5.39
C LEU A 144 -6.95 -15.38 -5.81
N ALA A 145 -8.06 -15.24 -5.07
CA ALA A 145 -9.34 -15.86 -5.45
C ALA A 145 -9.89 -15.31 -6.76
N GLN A 146 -9.67 -14.03 -7.06
CA GLN A 146 -10.10 -13.37 -8.29
C GLN A 146 -9.14 -13.59 -9.47
N LEU A 147 -7.83 -13.82 -9.20
CA LEU A 147 -6.81 -14.03 -10.23
C LEU A 147 -6.83 -15.42 -10.88
N ARG A 148 -7.79 -16.25 -10.60
CA ARG A 148 -7.85 -17.63 -11.11
C ARG A 148 -8.04 -17.71 -12.63
N PRO A 149 -7.35 -18.68 -13.34
CA PRO A 149 -6.32 -19.57 -12.81
C PRO A 149 -5.06 -18.81 -12.41
N LEU A 150 -4.42 -19.23 -11.32
CA LEU A 150 -3.19 -18.60 -10.85
C LEU A 150 -2.04 -18.87 -11.82
N PRO A 151 -1.17 -17.89 -12.09
CA PRO A 151 0.06 -18.11 -12.83
C PRO A 151 1.03 -18.99 -12.01
N GLU A 152 1.95 -19.66 -12.68
CA GLU A 152 2.96 -20.53 -12.03
C GLU A 152 3.87 -19.75 -11.08
N ARG A 153 4.16 -18.50 -11.40
CA ARG A 153 4.99 -17.62 -10.57
C ARG A 153 4.20 -16.38 -10.19
N LEU A 154 4.17 -16.13 -8.89
CA LEU A 154 3.63 -14.90 -8.30
C LEU A 154 4.75 -14.18 -7.57
N VAL A 155 4.78 -12.86 -7.72
CA VAL A 155 5.70 -11.97 -7.00
C VAL A 155 4.91 -10.81 -6.47
N MET A 156 5.12 -10.47 -5.21
CA MET A 156 4.66 -9.23 -4.59
C MET A 156 5.71 -8.14 -4.79
N VAL A 157 5.28 -6.91 -5.03
CA VAL A 157 6.14 -5.71 -5.06
C VAL A 157 5.59 -4.76 -4.01
N SER A 158 6.40 -4.41 -3.02
CA SER A 158 6.00 -3.55 -1.91
C SER A 158 7.20 -2.90 -1.23
N ASP A 159 6.95 -1.84 -0.44
CA ASP A 159 7.95 -1.15 0.36
C ASP A 159 7.90 -1.51 1.85
N ARG A 160 6.89 -2.28 2.32
CA ARG A 160 6.65 -2.53 3.76
C ARG A 160 6.83 -3.98 4.17
N SER A 161 7.35 -4.19 5.38
CA SER A 161 7.56 -5.54 5.93
C SER A 161 6.26 -6.32 6.16
N HIS A 162 5.16 -5.66 6.54
CA HIS A 162 3.88 -6.34 6.73
C HIS A 162 3.32 -6.92 5.43
N ASP A 163 3.70 -6.37 4.28
CA ASP A 163 3.34 -6.91 2.98
C ASP A 163 4.17 -8.16 2.64
N VAL A 164 5.46 -8.14 3.01
CA VAL A 164 6.33 -9.32 2.91
C VAL A 164 5.76 -10.46 3.75
N ASP A 165 5.38 -10.18 5.02
CA ASP A 165 4.80 -11.18 5.92
C ASP A 165 3.47 -11.71 5.36
N GLY A 166 2.63 -10.80 4.83
CA GLY A 166 1.36 -11.17 4.20
C GLY A 166 1.53 -12.03 2.95
N ALA A 167 2.50 -11.70 2.09
CA ALA A 167 2.82 -12.48 0.89
C ALA A 167 3.39 -13.85 1.25
N ALA A 168 4.29 -13.91 2.24
CA ALA A 168 4.88 -15.15 2.74
C ALA A 168 3.82 -16.14 3.25
N ALA A 169 2.75 -15.67 3.91
CA ALA A 169 1.64 -16.51 4.35
C ALA A 169 0.91 -17.24 3.20
N HIS A 170 1.08 -16.75 1.97
CA HIS A 170 0.55 -17.35 0.74
C HIS A 170 1.63 -18.01 -0.12
N GLY A 171 2.86 -18.13 0.37
CA GLY A 171 3.98 -18.69 -0.39
C GLY A 171 4.42 -17.80 -1.57
N ILE A 172 4.23 -16.49 -1.46
CA ILE A 172 4.57 -15.52 -2.51
C ILE A 172 5.84 -14.79 -2.11
N ASP A 173 6.82 -14.79 -2.98
CA ASP A 173 8.05 -14.03 -2.83
C ASP A 173 7.82 -12.54 -3.06
N THR A 174 8.64 -11.70 -2.43
CA THR A 174 8.51 -10.23 -2.52
C THR A 174 9.79 -9.58 -3.04
N VAL A 175 9.62 -8.64 -3.97
CA VAL A 175 10.63 -7.63 -4.31
C VAL A 175 10.31 -6.38 -3.49
N VAL A 176 11.27 -5.96 -2.67
CA VAL A 176 11.11 -4.78 -1.81
C VAL A 176 11.64 -3.55 -2.54
N VAL A 177 10.82 -2.50 -2.64
CA VAL A 177 11.22 -1.24 -3.27
C VAL A 177 11.72 -0.23 -2.23
N GLY A 178 12.79 0.50 -2.58
CA GLY A 178 13.52 1.37 -1.67
C GLY A 178 13.09 2.85 -1.67
N TRP A 179 12.19 3.25 -2.56
CA TRP A 179 11.71 4.64 -2.66
C TRP A 179 10.49 4.96 -1.79
N GLY A 180 9.87 3.94 -1.17
CA GLY A 180 8.73 4.08 -0.29
C GLY A 180 9.11 4.48 1.14
N TYR A 181 8.24 4.18 2.09
CA TYR A 181 8.34 4.62 3.49
C TYR A 181 8.88 3.55 4.43
N GLY A 182 8.96 2.29 3.97
CA GLY A 182 9.29 1.11 4.78
C GLY A 182 10.77 0.80 4.94
N ARG A 183 11.67 1.70 4.54
CA ARG A 183 13.13 1.43 4.61
C ARG A 183 13.60 0.99 6.00
N ALA A 184 13.03 1.58 7.05
CA ALA A 184 13.37 1.25 8.43
C ALA A 184 12.90 -0.16 8.84
N ASP A 185 11.89 -0.72 8.20
CA ASP A 185 11.33 -2.04 8.49
C ASP A 185 12.33 -3.17 8.26
N PHE A 186 13.38 -2.92 7.45
CA PHE A 186 14.32 -3.94 6.95
C PHE A 186 15.75 -3.79 7.51
N ILE A 187 16.01 -2.81 8.40
CA ILE A 187 17.40 -2.54 8.91
C ILE A 187 17.97 -3.76 9.65
N ASP A 188 17.12 -4.48 10.42
CA ASP A 188 17.53 -5.63 11.23
C ASP A 188 16.76 -6.92 10.89
N LYS A 189 15.99 -6.92 9.78
CA LYS A 189 15.18 -8.07 9.38
C LYS A 189 15.73 -8.71 8.11
N THR A 190 16.15 -9.96 8.21
CA THR A 190 16.34 -10.85 7.05
C THR A 190 15.10 -11.72 6.89
N SER A 191 14.40 -11.60 5.76
CA SER A 191 13.30 -12.49 5.40
C SER A 191 13.74 -13.40 4.25
N THR A 192 13.49 -14.70 4.36
CA THR A 192 13.80 -15.68 3.32
C THR A 192 12.88 -15.56 2.09
N THR A 193 11.79 -14.82 2.20
CA THR A 193 10.82 -14.55 1.12
C THR A 193 11.07 -13.23 0.38
N VAL A 194 12.05 -12.43 0.82
CA VAL A 194 12.53 -11.27 0.05
C VAL A 194 13.54 -11.76 -0.98
N VAL A 195 13.17 -11.67 -2.26
CA VAL A 195 14.03 -12.12 -3.37
C VAL A 195 15.14 -11.10 -3.63
N THR A 196 14.78 -9.81 -3.59
CA THR A 196 15.72 -8.70 -3.80
C THR A 196 15.14 -7.37 -3.29
N HIS A 197 16.03 -6.40 -3.11
CA HIS A 197 15.69 -5.01 -2.89
C HIS A 197 16.03 -4.21 -4.15
N ALA A 198 15.07 -3.43 -4.64
CA ALA A 198 15.23 -2.54 -5.79
C ALA A 198 15.18 -1.09 -5.29
N ALA A 199 16.28 -0.36 -5.38
CA ALA A 199 16.36 1.04 -4.96
C ALA A 199 15.76 1.99 -6.00
N THR A 200 15.72 1.56 -7.27
CA THR A 200 15.24 2.35 -8.42
C THR A 200 14.26 1.56 -9.27
N ILE A 201 13.53 2.27 -10.14
CA ILE A 201 12.64 1.63 -11.12
C ILE A 201 13.42 0.75 -12.09
N ASP A 202 14.64 1.14 -12.48
CA ASP A 202 15.47 0.35 -13.38
C ASP A 202 15.92 -0.97 -12.72
N GLU A 203 16.32 -0.92 -11.46
CA GLU A 203 16.61 -2.13 -10.68
C GLU A 203 15.36 -3.02 -10.51
N LEU A 204 14.17 -2.41 -10.33
CA LEU A 204 12.92 -3.17 -10.28
C LEU A 204 12.64 -3.84 -11.63
N ARG A 205 12.85 -3.15 -12.76
CA ARG A 205 12.72 -3.73 -14.11
C ARG A 205 13.63 -4.95 -14.27
N GLU A 206 14.89 -4.82 -13.90
CA GLU A 206 15.87 -5.91 -13.97
C GLU A 206 15.41 -7.11 -13.10
N ALA A 207 14.99 -6.86 -11.86
CA ALA A 207 14.49 -7.88 -10.95
C ALA A 207 13.24 -8.61 -11.48
N LEU A 208 12.41 -7.92 -12.24
CA LEU A 208 11.17 -8.46 -12.83
C LEU A 208 11.39 -9.05 -14.24
N GLY A 209 12.55 -8.83 -14.86
CA GLY A 209 12.91 -9.37 -16.17
C GLY A 209 12.28 -8.64 -17.35
N VAL A 210 12.10 -7.31 -17.26
CA VAL A 210 11.52 -6.44 -18.30
C VAL A 210 12.34 -5.18 -18.55
#